data_5962aa95f262e0a5296d2ee377d5a331
#
_entry.id   5962aa95f262e0a5296d2ee377d5a331
#
_cell.length_a   1.000
_cell.length_b   1.000
_cell.length_c   1.000
_cell.angle_alpha   90.00
_cell.angle_beta   90.00
_cell.angle_gamma   90.00
#
_symmetry.space_group_name_H-M   'P 1'
#
loop_
_entity.id
_entity.type
_entity.pdbx_description
1 polymer ?
#
loop_
_entity_poly.entity_id
_entity_poly.type
_entity_poly.pdbx_seq_one_letter_code
_entity_poly.pdbx_strand_id
1 'polypeptide(L)'
;GKVIGKEGRNVRAFERATGVDVLVDETPGYVVLSSFDPIRREIARVAMEALVKDGRIQPAKIEECVETARKEVSQTGRKMGEKACYDAGVPNLHPDLVAILGRLHFRTSYGQNVLWHSVEMANMAAIIAEEVGADVAVARAGALLHDIGKTVSHEVAGTHVEIGIRILQKYGVEEAVIL
;
A
#
# COMPACT_ATOMS: atom_id res chain seq x y z
N GLY A 1 -22.71 -14.62 13.37
CA GLY A 1 -22.67 -14.90 14.81
C GLY A 1 -21.28 -14.89 15.43
N LYS A 2 -20.35 -15.78 15.07
CA LYS A 2 -19.01 -15.88 15.72
C LYS A 2 -18.13 -14.63 15.50
N VAL A 3 -18.20 -14.02 14.33
CA VAL A 3 -17.43 -12.81 13.99
C VAL A 3 -17.85 -11.63 14.86
N ILE A 4 -19.13 -11.47 15.10
CA ILE A 4 -19.69 -10.38 15.92
C ILE A 4 -19.34 -10.59 17.39
N GLY A 5 -19.49 -11.82 17.89
CA GLY A 5 -19.34 -12.16 19.29
C GLY A 5 -20.50 -11.66 20.16
N LYS A 6 -20.49 -12.05 21.44
CA LYS A 6 -21.50 -11.61 22.40
C LYS A 6 -21.41 -10.09 22.57
N GLU A 7 -22.51 -9.39 22.34
CA GLU A 7 -22.61 -7.91 22.45
C GLU A 7 -21.61 -7.14 21.54
N GLY A 8 -21.22 -7.71 20.42
CA GLY A 8 -20.27 -7.09 19.48
C GLY A 8 -18.81 -7.04 19.96
N ARG A 9 -18.46 -7.83 20.96
CA ARG A 9 -17.13 -7.84 21.60
C ARG A 9 -16.00 -8.13 20.61
N ASN A 10 -16.19 -9.08 19.69
CA ASN A 10 -15.17 -9.46 18.71
C ASN A 10 -15.03 -8.38 17.63
N VAL A 11 -16.13 -7.81 17.15
CA VAL A 11 -16.10 -6.69 16.19
C VAL A 11 -15.33 -5.51 16.77
N ARG A 12 -15.64 -5.09 18.00
CA ARG A 12 -14.92 -3.99 18.66
C ARG A 12 -13.44 -4.26 18.87
N ALA A 13 -13.07 -5.50 19.21
CA ALA A 13 -11.68 -5.89 19.35
C ALA A 13 -10.95 -5.84 18.01
N PHE A 14 -11.58 -6.30 16.93
CA PHE A 14 -11.05 -6.26 15.59
C PHE A 14 -10.87 -4.83 15.07
N GLU A 15 -11.88 -3.97 15.24
CA GLU A 15 -11.82 -2.55 14.85
C GLU A 15 -10.70 -1.81 15.59
N ARG A 16 -10.52 -2.06 16.88
CA ARG A 16 -9.41 -1.47 17.66
C ARG A 16 -8.05 -1.94 17.20
N ALA A 17 -7.91 -3.22 16.88
CA ALA A 17 -6.64 -3.79 16.45
C ALA A 17 -6.22 -3.34 15.04
N THR A 18 -7.18 -3.14 14.15
CA THR A 18 -6.93 -2.81 12.73
C THR A 18 -7.09 -1.33 12.40
N GLY A 19 -7.89 -0.59 13.15
CA GLY A 19 -8.33 0.77 12.79
C GLY A 19 -9.26 0.80 11.58
N VAL A 20 -9.99 -0.30 11.33
CA VAL A 20 -10.92 -0.48 10.20
C VAL A 20 -12.31 -0.71 10.72
N ASP A 21 -13.30 -0.05 10.14
CA ASP A 21 -14.72 -0.24 10.49
C ASP A 21 -15.23 -1.55 9.91
N VAL A 22 -15.95 -2.30 10.74
CA VAL A 22 -16.58 -3.56 10.35
C VAL A 22 -18.09 -3.37 10.24
N LEU A 23 -18.59 -3.39 9.01
CA LEU A 23 -20.01 -3.29 8.71
C LEU A 23 -20.57 -4.71 8.51
N VAL A 24 -21.53 -5.05 9.35
CA VAL A 24 -22.25 -6.32 9.26
C VAL A 24 -23.62 -6.05 8.66
N ASP A 25 -23.81 -6.49 7.41
CA ASP A 25 -25.09 -6.40 6.70
C ASP A 25 -26.06 -7.48 7.18
N GLU A 26 -27.35 -7.28 6.93
CA GLU A 26 -28.42 -8.25 7.17
C GLU A 26 -28.28 -9.49 6.26
N THR A 27 -27.55 -9.35 5.17
CA THR A 27 -27.26 -10.46 4.24
C THR A 27 -26.33 -11.49 4.91
N PRO A 28 -26.79 -12.73 5.15
CA PRO A 28 -25.99 -13.75 5.79
C PRO A 28 -24.70 -14.06 4.98
N GLY A 29 -23.55 -14.08 5.69
CA GLY A 29 -22.27 -14.52 5.11
C GLY A 29 -21.38 -13.37 4.59
N TYR A 30 -21.81 -12.13 4.67
CA TYR A 30 -21.02 -10.97 4.25
C TYR A 30 -20.59 -10.11 5.42
N VAL A 31 -19.34 -9.66 5.38
CA VAL A 31 -18.76 -8.65 6.27
C VAL A 31 -18.05 -7.64 5.39
N VAL A 32 -18.35 -6.35 5.55
CA VAL A 32 -17.71 -5.28 4.81
C VAL A 32 -16.69 -4.59 5.71
N LEU A 33 -15.46 -4.46 5.22
CA LEU A 33 -14.37 -3.74 5.87
C LEU A 33 -14.20 -2.38 5.21
N SER A 34 -14.30 -1.30 5.99
CA SER A 34 -14.23 0.06 5.49
C SER A 34 -13.09 0.84 6.14
N SER A 35 -12.23 1.43 5.32
CA SER A 35 -11.16 2.34 5.74
C SER A 35 -10.72 3.22 4.58
N PHE A 36 -10.32 4.46 4.87
CA PHE A 36 -9.65 5.33 3.90
C PHE A 36 -8.20 4.90 3.63
N ASP A 37 -7.58 4.15 4.54
CA ASP A 37 -6.23 3.63 4.38
C ASP A 37 -6.26 2.25 3.72
N PRO A 38 -5.79 2.12 2.46
CA PRO A 38 -5.81 0.85 1.73
C PRO A 38 -4.98 -0.25 2.41
N ILE A 39 -3.91 0.12 3.11
CA ILE A 39 -3.03 -0.84 3.78
C ILE A 39 -3.69 -1.39 5.04
N ARG A 40 -4.31 -0.53 5.86
CA ARG A 40 -5.10 -0.99 7.01
C ARG A 40 -6.24 -1.91 6.57
N ARG A 41 -6.93 -1.56 5.49
CA ARG A 41 -8.00 -2.38 4.92
C ARG A 41 -7.48 -3.74 4.45
N GLU A 42 -6.32 -3.80 3.79
CA GLU A 42 -5.72 -5.07 3.36
C GLU A 42 -5.27 -5.91 4.56
N ILE A 43 -4.67 -5.32 5.57
CA ILE A 43 -4.32 -6.01 6.83
C ILE A 43 -5.58 -6.60 7.47
N ALA A 44 -6.65 -5.82 7.54
CA ALA A 44 -7.93 -6.27 8.08
C ALA A 44 -8.52 -7.43 7.27
N ARG A 45 -8.45 -7.38 5.94
CA ARG A 45 -8.92 -8.45 5.06
C ARG A 45 -8.17 -9.75 5.31
N VAL A 46 -6.84 -9.71 5.31
CA VAL A 46 -5.98 -10.88 5.55
C VAL A 46 -6.23 -11.45 6.95
N ALA A 47 -6.30 -10.60 7.97
CA ALA A 47 -6.59 -11.03 9.34
C ALA A 47 -7.98 -11.66 9.48
N MET A 48 -8.99 -11.09 8.84
CA MET A 48 -10.36 -11.61 8.87
C MET A 48 -10.45 -12.98 8.20
N GLU A 49 -9.83 -13.17 7.05
CA GLU A 49 -9.78 -14.45 6.36
C GLU A 49 -9.11 -15.53 7.22
N ALA A 50 -8.00 -15.18 7.88
CA ALA A 50 -7.30 -16.11 8.79
C ALA A 50 -8.19 -16.48 10.00
N LEU A 51 -8.89 -15.52 10.59
CA LEU A 51 -9.80 -15.74 11.71
C LEU A 51 -10.99 -16.63 11.32
N VAL A 52 -11.58 -16.39 10.17
CA VAL A 52 -12.72 -17.19 9.66
C VAL A 52 -12.27 -18.62 9.38
N LYS A 53 -11.08 -18.80 8.82
CA LYS A 53 -10.50 -20.12 8.53
C LYS A 53 -10.15 -20.89 9.79
N ASP A 54 -9.60 -20.24 10.81
CA ASP A 54 -9.28 -20.85 12.11
C ASP A 54 -10.56 -21.20 12.91
N GLY A 55 -11.58 -20.37 12.83
CA GLY A 55 -12.88 -20.55 13.49
C GLY A 55 -12.89 -20.20 14.99
N ARG A 56 -11.73 -19.91 15.60
CA ARG A 56 -11.59 -19.48 16.99
C ARG A 56 -11.50 -17.96 17.09
N ILE A 57 -12.64 -17.30 17.13
CA ILE A 57 -12.69 -15.84 17.14
C ILE A 57 -12.83 -15.35 18.57
N GLN A 58 -11.71 -14.91 19.13
CA GLN A 58 -11.57 -14.35 20.49
C GLN A 58 -10.61 -13.16 20.45
N PRO A 59 -10.69 -12.17 21.37
CA PRO A 59 -9.85 -10.98 21.34
C PRO A 59 -8.34 -11.26 21.20
N ALA A 60 -7.79 -12.20 21.97
CA ALA A 60 -6.37 -12.57 21.90
C ALA A 60 -5.99 -13.15 20.53
N LYS A 61 -6.85 -13.99 19.95
CA LYS A 61 -6.62 -14.54 18.59
C LYS A 61 -6.75 -13.49 17.52
N ILE A 62 -7.62 -12.52 17.68
CA ILE A 62 -7.77 -11.36 16.79
C ILE A 62 -6.47 -10.57 16.76
N GLU A 63 -5.90 -10.23 17.91
CA GLU A 63 -4.63 -9.49 17.99
C GLU A 63 -3.47 -10.25 17.34
N GLU A 64 -3.36 -11.56 17.59
CA GLU A 64 -2.37 -12.43 16.96
C GLU A 64 -2.50 -12.45 15.43
N CYS A 65 -3.71 -12.65 14.91
CA CYS A 65 -3.96 -12.67 13.46
C CYS A 65 -3.69 -11.31 12.81
N VAL A 66 -4.02 -10.21 13.46
CA VAL A 66 -3.76 -8.86 12.96
C VAL A 66 -2.26 -8.59 12.90
N GLU A 67 -1.50 -8.97 13.93
CA GLU A 67 -0.05 -8.79 13.93
C GLU A 67 0.64 -9.63 12.85
N THR A 68 0.19 -10.87 12.65
CA THR A 68 0.67 -11.72 11.56
C THR A 68 0.33 -11.13 10.20
N ALA A 69 -0.88 -10.63 10.02
CA ALA A 69 -1.31 -9.97 8.79
C ALA A 69 -0.50 -8.70 8.48
N ARG A 70 -0.15 -7.90 9.51
CA ARG A 70 0.72 -6.73 9.34
C ARG A 70 2.07 -7.11 8.75
N LYS A 71 2.70 -8.16 9.26
CA LYS A 71 3.98 -8.66 8.76
C LYS A 71 3.88 -9.17 7.33
N GLU A 72 2.84 -9.93 7.04
CA GLU A 72 2.59 -10.48 5.70
C GLU A 72 2.37 -9.37 4.66
N VAL A 73 1.51 -8.39 4.94
CA VAL A 73 1.24 -7.25 4.06
C VAL A 73 2.50 -6.40 3.87
N SER A 74 3.28 -6.16 4.92
CA SER A 74 4.56 -5.44 4.82
C SER A 74 5.56 -6.16 3.91
N GLN A 75 5.69 -7.49 4.05
CA GLN A 75 6.57 -8.29 3.19
C GLN A 75 6.10 -8.29 1.74
N THR A 76 4.81 -8.43 1.50
CA THR A 76 4.22 -8.36 0.16
C THR A 76 4.50 -7.00 -0.48
N GLY A 77 4.29 -5.91 0.24
CA GLY A 77 4.59 -4.57 -0.24
C GLY A 77 6.06 -4.40 -0.64
N ARG A 78 6.99 -4.86 0.19
CA ARG A 78 8.43 -4.82 -0.11
C ARG A 78 8.77 -5.60 -1.38
N LYS A 79 8.28 -6.82 -1.53
CA LYS A 79 8.49 -7.64 -2.73
C LYS A 79 7.94 -6.98 -3.99
N MET A 80 6.77 -6.35 -3.89
CA MET A 80 6.16 -5.64 -5.01
C MET A 80 6.94 -4.38 -5.39
N GLY A 81 7.49 -3.66 -4.41
CA GLY A 81 8.38 -2.52 -4.64
C GLY A 81 9.68 -2.94 -5.36
N GLU A 82 10.32 -4.01 -4.90
CA GLU A 82 11.51 -4.59 -5.54
C GLU A 82 11.22 -5.01 -6.98
N LYS A 83 10.10 -5.70 -7.20
CA LYS A 83 9.68 -6.11 -8.55
C LYS A 83 9.40 -4.89 -9.44
N ALA A 84 8.75 -3.86 -8.94
CA ALA A 84 8.47 -2.64 -9.70
C ALA A 84 9.76 -1.93 -10.12
N CYS A 85 10.75 -1.82 -9.24
CA CYS A 85 12.06 -1.25 -9.56
C CYS A 85 12.76 -2.06 -10.65
N TYR A 86 12.71 -3.39 -10.57
CA TYR A 86 13.28 -4.27 -11.58
C TYR A 86 12.58 -4.11 -12.94
N ASP A 87 11.25 -4.18 -12.97
CA ASP A 87 10.46 -4.09 -14.20
C ASP A 87 10.54 -2.70 -14.86
N ALA A 88 10.73 -1.65 -14.07
CA ALA A 88 10.93 -0.29 -14.56
C ALA A 88 12.39 0.03 -14.91
N GLY A 89 13.33 -0.84 -14.60
CA GLY A 89 14.76 -0.61 -14.83
C GLY A 89 15.35 0.53 -14.01
N VAL A 90 14.89 0.70 -12.76
CA VAL A 90 15.37 1.72 -11.81
C VAL A 90 16.13 1.03 -10.67
N PRO A 91 17.46 0.89 -10.77
CA PRO A 91 18.27 0.30 -9.72
C PRO A 91 18.64 1.30 -8.62
N ASN A 92 19.22 0.77 -7.53
CA ASN A 92 19.92 1.55 -6.50
C ASN A 92 19.07 2.53 -5.69
N LEU A 93 17.76 2.34 -5.61
CA LEU A 93 16.94 3.08 -4.65
C LEU A 93 17.19 2.58 -3.23
N HIS A 94 17.09 3.51 -2.26
CA HIS A 94 17.20 3.14 -0.85
C HIS A 94 16.17 2.06 -0.49
N PRO A 95 16.53 1.00 0.28
CA PRO A 95 15.61 -0.11 0.59
C PRO A 95 14.30 0.33 1.24
N ASP A 96 14.33 1.35 2.10
CA ASP A 96 13.13 1.89 2.71
C ASP A 96 12.25 2.63 1.71
N LEU A 97 12.85 3.31 0.72
CA LEU A 97 12.11 3.95 -0.36
C LEU A 97 11.41 2.90 -1.24
N VAL A 98 12.09 1.78 -1.54
CA VAL A 98 11.51 0.65 -2.26
C VAL A 98 10.31 0.07 -1.48
N ALA A 99 10.43 -0.07 -0.17
CA ALA A 99 9.33 -0.52 0.69
C ALA A 99 8.14 0.45 0.67
N ILE A 100 8.41 1.76 0.69
CA ILE A 100 7.38 2.79 0.57
C ILE A 100 6.72 2.72 -0.80
N LEU A 101 7.49 2.63 -1.88
CA LEU A 101 6.98 2.47 -3.25
C LEU A 101 6.03 1.26 -3.36
N GLY A 102 6.41 0.14 -2.75
CA GLY A 102 5.62 -1.09 -2.73
C GLY A 102 4.23 -0.94 -2.09
N ARG A 103 4.04 0.07 -1.22
CA ARG A 103 2.72 0.38 -0.62
C ARG A 103 1.68 0.81 -1.66
N LEU A 104 2.11 1.34 -2.80
CA LEU A 104 1.23 1.67 -3.93
C LEU A 104 0.57 0.43 -4.56
N HIS A 105 1.10 -0.77 -4.31
CA HIS A 105 0.49 -2.02 -4.75
C HIS A 105 -0.93 -2.23 -4.20
N PHE A 106 -1.21 -1.71 -3.01
CA PHE A 106 -2.51 -1.83 -2.35
C PHE A 106 -3.47 -0.70 -2.70
N ARG A 107 -3.07 0.23 -3.55
CA ARG A 107 -3.86 1.40 -3.93
C ARG A 107 -4.36 1.29 -5.36
N THR A 108 -5.64 1.63 -5.54
CA THR A 108 -6.28 1.73 -6.85
C THR A 108 -6.66 3.19 -7.10
N SER A 109 -6.41 3.70 -8.29
CA SER A 109 -6.80 5.02 -8.73
C SER A 109 -7.34 4.90 -10.16
N TYR A 110 -8.53 5.45 -10.42
CA TYR A 110 -9.20 5.37 -11.72
C TYR A 110 -9.30 3.92 -12.29
N GLY A 111 -9.50 2.95 -11.41
CA GLY A 111 -9.61 1.54 -11.79
C GLY A 111 -8.28 0.82 -12.07
N GLN A 112 -7.15 1.50 -11.92
CA GLN A 112 -5.80 0.93 -12.12
C GLN A 112 -5.04 0.78 -10.80
N ASN A 113 -4.22 -0.26 -10.70
CA ASN A 113 -3.25 -0.40 -9.63
C ASN A 113 -2.16 0.66 -9.80
N VAL A 114 -1.95 1.50 -8.77
CA VAL A 114 -1.06 2.66 -8.86
C VAL A 114 0.39 2.27 -9.05
N LEU A 115 0.85 1.16 -8.45
CA LEU A 115 2.23 0.70 -8.63
C LEU A 115 2.49 0.26 -10.08
N TRP A 116 1.60 -0.53 -10.67
CA TRP A 116 1.73 -0.97 -12.05
C TRP A 116 1.60 0.17 -13.04
N HIS A 117 0.71 1.12 -12.79
CA HIS A 117 0.65 2.37 -13.56
C HIS A 117 1.99 3.10 -13.54
N SER A 118 2.64 3.21 -12.38
CA SER A 118 3.96 3.86 -12.26
C SER A 118 5.05 3.12 -13.05
N VAL A 119 5.02 1.78 -13.09
CA VAL A 119 5.95 0.98 -13.93
C VAL A 119 5.70 1.21 -15.42
N GLU A 120 4.44 1.22 -15.85
CA GLU A 120 4.09 1.52 -17.24
C GLU A 120 4.54 2.93 -17.64
N MET A 121 4.30 3.92 -16.78
CA MET A 121 4.75 5.30 -16.98
C MET A 121 6.27 5.39 -17.09
N ALA A 122 7.03 4.65 -16.28
CA ALA A 122 8.49 4.62 -16.34
C ALA A 122 8.99 4.08 -17.68
N ASN A 123 8.37 3.01 -18.17
CA ASN A 123 8.75 2.42 -19.47
C ASN A 123 8.39 3.34 -20.64
N MET A 124 7.24 4.00 -20.60
CA MET A 124 6.85 5.00 -21.62
C MET A 124 7.76 6.22 -21.59
N ALA A 125 8.08 6.75 -20.40
CA ALA A 125 8.97 7.89 -20.24
C ALA A 125 10.37 7.59 -20.78
N ALA A 126 10.85 6.36 -20.61
CA ALA A 126 12.13 5.94 -21.18
C ALA A 126 12.17 6.01 -22.71
N ILE A 127 11.13 5.50 -23.36
CA ILE A 127 11.02 5.54 -24.83
C ILE A 127 11.02 6.98 -25.34
N ILE A 128 10.23 7.84 -24.70
CA ILE A 128 10.15 9.26 -25.07
C ILE A 128 11.50 9.96 -24.86
N ALA A 129 12.15 9.71 -23.70
CA ALA A 129 13.44 10.31 -23.39
C ALA A 129 14.53 9.91 -24.42
N GLU A 130 14.54 8.65 -24.84
CA GLU A 130 15.45 8.14 -25.87
C GLU A 130 15.23 8.85 -27.22
N GLU A 131 13.98 9.01 -27.65
CA GLU A 131 13.62 9.69 -28.90
C GLU A 131 13.99 11.19 -28.91
N VAL A 132 13.87 11.87 -27.78
CA VAL A 132 14.19 13.31 -27.71
C VAL A 132 15.62 13.60 -27.25
N GLY A 133 16.42 12.56 -26.95
CA GLY A 133 17.79 12.71 -26.48
C GLY A 133 17.92 13.20 -25.04
N ALA A 134 16.91 12.95 -24.18
CA ALA A 134 16.93 13.26 -22.76
C ALA A 134 17.56 12.11 -21.94
N ASP A 135 17.83 12.37 -20.65
CA ASP A 135 18.36 11.35 -19.73
C ASP A 135 17.29 10.28 -19.42
N VAL A 136 17.49 9.11 -19.98
CA VAL A 136 16.56 7.96 -19.85
C VAL A 136 16.47 7.47 -18.40
N ALA A 137 17.58 7.47 -17.65
CA ALA A 137 17.59 7.01 -16.26
C ALA A 137 16.80 7.95 -15.35
N VAL A 138 16.98 9.25 -15.52
CA VAL A 138 16.20 10.28 -14.82
C VAL A 138 14.72 10.18 -15.17
N ALA A 139 14.38 10.04 -16.45
CA ALA A 139 12.99 9.91 -16.90
C ALA A 139 12.30 8.68 -16.31
N ARG A 140 12.98 7.51 -16.29
CA ARG A 140 12.47 6.28 -15.67
C ARG A 140 12.20 6.47 -14.18
N ALA A 141 13.19 6.98 -13.45
CA ALA A 141 13.10 7.15 -12.01
C ALA A 141 12.02 8.17 -11.64
N GLY A 142 11.95 9.31 -12.34
CA GLY A 142 10.93 10.32 -12.11
C GLY A 142 9.53 9.78 -12.34
N ALA A 143 9.31 9.07 -13.44
CA ALA A 143 8.01 8.47 -13.75
C ALA A 143 7.62 7.35 -12.75
N LEU A 144 8.57 6.49 -12.34
CA LEU A 144 8.29 5.46 -11.33
C LEU A 144 7.87 6.06 -9.98
N LEU A 145 8.47 7.18 -9.60
CA LEU A 145 8.34 7.78 -8.27
C LEU A 145 7.32 8.92 -8.20
N HIS A 146 6.71 9.34 -9.33
CA HIS A 146 5.85 10.52 -9.40
C HIS A 146 4.68 10.50 -8.42
N ASP A 147 4.14 9.35 -8.14
CA ASP A 147 2.97 9.14 -7.26
C ASP A 147 3.32 8.66 -5.84
N ILE A 148 4.61 8.66 -5.46
CA ILE A 148 5.06 8.12 -4.17
C ILE A 148 4.38 8.80 -2.96
N GLY A 149 4.01 10.05 -3.08
CA GLY A 149 3.30 10.79 -2.04
C GLY A 149 1.91 10.26 -1.74
N LYS A 150 1.32 9.47 -2.62
CA LYS A 150 0.04 8.77 -2.38
C LYS A 150 0.16 7.63 -1.38
N THR A 151 1.38 7.22 -0.99
CA THR A 151 1.61 6.16 0.00
C THR A 151 1.30 6.58 1.42
N VAL A 152 1.21 7.87 1.69
CA VAL A 152 0.97 8.43 3.01
C VAL A 152 -0.52 8.66 3.22
N SER A 153 -0.99 8.43 4.45
CA SER A 153 -2.39 8.60 4.80
C SER A 153 -2.82 10.07 4.79
N HIS A 154 -4.15 10.31 4.70
CA HIS A 154 -4.76 11.63 4.76
C HIS A 154 -4.47 12.43 6.05
N GLU A 155 -3.82 11.82 7.03
CA GLU A 155 -3.43 12.47 8.29
C GLU A 155 -2.22 13.39 8.14
N VAL A 156 -1.47 13.28 7.03
CA VAL A 156 -0.31 14.14 6.75
C VAL A 156 -0.74 15.33 5.91
N ALA A 157 -0.44 16.53 6.43
CA ALA A 157 -0.75 17.77 5.74
C ALA A 157 0.11 17.96 4.48
N GLY A 158 -0.50 18.41 3.41
CA GLY A 158 0.13 18.70 2.13
C GLY A 158 -0.48 17.92 0.97
N THR A 159 -0.14 18.34 -0.24
CA THR A 159 -0.50 17.62 -1.45
C THR A 159 0.36 16.36 -1.61
N HIS A 160 -0.11 15.37 -2.35
CA HIS A 160 0.71 14.17 -2.62
C HIS A 160 2.02 14.50 -3.35
N VAL A 161 2.07 15.58 -4.12
CA VAL A 161 3.30 16.06 -4.77
C VAL A 161 4.30 16.57 -3.73
N GLU A 162 3.89 17.47 -2.83
CA GLU A 162 4.75 18.00 -1.76
C GLU A 162 5.26 16.91 -0.83
N ILE A 163 4.39 15.98 -0.48
CA ILE A 163 4.75 14.82 0.35
C ILE A 163 5.75 13.93 -0.40
N GLY A 164 5.50 13.68 -1.69
CA GLY A 164 6.42 12.92 -2.56
C GLY A 164 7.81 13.53 -2.59
N ILE A 165 7.93 14.82 -2.85
CA ILE A 165 9.20 15.56 -2.85
C ILE A 165 9.95 15.37 -1.52
N ARG A 166 9.28 15.53 -0.38
CA ARG A 166 9.90 15.34 0.94
C ARG A 166 10.41 13.92 1.15
N ILE A 167 9.64 12.91 0.70
CA ILE A 167 10.06 11.50 0.77
C ILE A 167 11.33 11.29 -0.07
N LEU A 168 11.34 11.74 -1.31
CA LEU A 168 12.46 11.56 -2.23
C LEU A 168 13.73 12.25 -1.71
N GLN A 169 13.63 13.48 -1.21
CA GLN A 169 14.72 14.22 -0.58
C GLN A 169 15.29 13.48 0.64
N LYS A 170 14.40 12.97 1.52
CA LYS A 170 14.79 12.22 2.70
C LYS A 170 15.64 10.99 2.38
N TYR A 171 15.36 10.33 1.29
CA TYR A 171 16.07 9.10 0.87
C TYR A 171 17.18 9.35 -0.16
N GLY A 172 17.57 10.60 -0.37
CA GLY A 172 18.73 10.98 -1.17
C GLY A 172 18.58 10.72 -2.66
N VAL A 173 17.36 10.83 -3.18
CA VAL A 173 17.11 10.75 -4.63
C VAL A 173 17.69 12.01 -5.29
N GLU A 174 18.28 11.84 -6.47
CA GLU A 174 18.89 12.92 -7.23
C GLU A 174 17.89 14.05 -7.53
N GLU A 175 18.34 15.30 -7.44
CA GLU A 175 17.50 16.47 -7.66
C GLU A 175 16.86 16.48 -9.06
N ALA A 176 17.59 16.01 -10.07
CA ALA A 176 17.09 15.89 -11.44
C ALA A 176 15.88 14.95 -11.59
N VAL A 177 15.69 14.02 -10.64
CA VAL A 177 14.54 13.10 -10.59
C VAL A 177 13.36 13.74 -9.86
N ILE A 178 13.64 14.69 -8.93
CA ILE A 178 12.63 15.32 -8.07
C ILE A 178 11.95 16.50 -8.78
N LEU A 179 12.67 17.21 -9.64
CA LEU A 179 12.22 18.39 -10.40
C LEU A 179 11.31 18.00 -11.56
#